data_d35bcf8a121a7469aa56fcff86042541
#
_entry.id   d35bcf8a121a7469aa56fcff86042541
#
_cell.length_a   1.000
_cell.length_b   1.000
_cell.length_c   1.000
_cell.angle_alpha   90.00
_cell.angle_beta   90.00
_cell.angle_gamma   90.00
#
_symmetry.space_group_name_H-M   'P 1'
#
loop_
_entity.id
_entity.type
_entity.pdbx_description
1 polymer ?
#
loop_
_entity_poly.entity_id
_entity_poly.type
_entity_poly.pdbx_seq_one_letter_code
_entity_poly.pdbx_strand_id
1 'polypeptide(L)'
;MKITRLGWTAYAIAIVAIVLDQISKAWILATLGTTPGASQPVFGPLYLTLVHNYGMSFGLFRGTELARWALTIFSAAVVIGLAVWARKATRPLMAGGLGLIIAAAFGNNLIDRIRYGYVVDFIDVSRLHFPWVFNVADSAITLGVCLLLLDSLLSEEKKIAHPDGHGL
;
A
#
# COMPACT_ATOMS: atom_id res chain seq x y z
N MET A 1 -8.22 11.11 23.44
CA MET A 1 -6.80 10.69 23.31
C MET A 1 -6.13 11.58 22.27
N LYS A 2 -5.00 12.22 22.64
CA LYS A 2 -4.24 13.10 21.72
C LYS A 2 -3.43 12.27 20.72
N ILE A 3 -3.28 12.79 19.50
CA ILE A 3 -2.43 12.20 18.45
C ILE A 3 -1.00 12.67 18.71
N THR A 4 -0.02 11.76 18.65
CA THR A 4 1.41 12.11 18.78
C THR A 4 1.90 12.91 17.56
N ARG A 5 3.05 13.58 17.66
CA ARG A 5 3.68 14.25 16.50
C ARG A 5 3.95 13.25 15.37
N LEU A 6 4.46 12.08 15.71
CA LEU A 6 4.73 11.03 14.72
C LEU A 6 3.44 10.40 14.18
N GLY A 7 2.35 10.41 14.94
CA GLY A 7 1.04 10.04 14.42
C GLY A 7 0.56 10.99 13.30
N TRP A 8 0.78 12.29 13.46
CA TRP A 8 0.52 13.26 12.39
C TRP A 8 1.44 13.05 11.18
N THR A 9 2.71 12.70 11.42
CA THR A 9 3.65 12.34 10.34
C THR A 9 3.15 11.12 9.57
N ALA A 10 2.65 10.08 10.25
CA ALA A 10 2.09 8.91 9.59
C ALA A 10 0.90 9.28 8.69
N TYR A 11 0.00 10.14 9.14
CA TYR A 11 -1.13 10.60 8.33
C TYR A 11 -0.69 11.46 7.14
N ALA A 12 0.30 12.33 7.33
CA ALA A 12 0.86 13.12 6.23
C ALA A 12 1.48 12.21 5.15
N ILE A 13 2.27 11.21 5.55
CA ILE A 13 2.83 10.20 4.64
C ILE A 13 1.71 9.46 3.92
N ALA A 14 0.66 9.04 4.64
CA ALA A 14 -0.47 8.35 4.02
C ALA A 14 -1.15 9.22 2.95
N ILE A 15 -1.43 10.48 3.24
CA ILE A 15 -2.06 11.41 2.29
C ILE A 15 -1.18 11.59 1.05
N VAL A 16 0.12 11.86 1.24
CA VAL A 16 1.06 12.04 0.12
C VAL A 16 1.13 10.79 -0.75
N ALA A 17 1.25 9.61 -0.14
CA ALA A 17 1.34 8.35 -0.88
C ALA A 17 0.03 8.03 -1.63
N ILE A 18 -1.16 8.29 -1.04
CA ILE A 18 -2.45 8.17 -1.74
C ILE A 18 -2.50 9.10 -2.95
N VAL A 19 -2.10 10.36 -2.80
CA VAL A 19 -2.11 11.34 -3.88
C VAL A 19 -1.19 10.90 -5.02
N LEU A 20 0.03 10.45 -4.71
CA LEU A 20 0.99 9.96 -5.71
C LEU A 20 0.45 8.72 -6.43
N ASP A 21 -0.13 7.77 -5.70
CA ASP A 21 -0.76 6.58 -6.29
C ASP A 21 -1.88 6.96 -7.24
N GLN A 22 -2.81 7.80 -6.81
CA GLN A 22 -3.97 8.19 -7.63
C GLN A 22 -3.61 9.06 -8.83
N ILE A 23 -2.60 9.94 -8.70
CA ILE A 23 -2.08 10.71 -9.83
C ILE A 23 -1.43 9.78 -10.86
N SER A 24 -0.60 8.83 -10.41
CA SER A 24 0.05 7.87 -11.32
C SER A 24 -0.97 7.02 -12.07
N LYS A 25 -2.01 6.54 -11.40
CA LYS A 25 -3.10 5.78 -12.02
C LYS A 25 -3.92 6.60 -13.01
N ALA A 26 -4.24 7.84 -12.66
CA ALA A 26 -4.95 8.75 -13.56
C ALA A 26 -4.11 9.05 -14.82
N TRP A 27 -2.80 9.26 -14.64
CA TRP A 27 -1.88 9.46 -15.76
C TRP A 27 -1.79 8.22 -16.67
N ILE A 28 -1.70 7.02 -16.10
CA ILE A 28 -1.70 5.76 -16.86
C ILE A 28 -2.98 5.59 -17.67
N LEU A 29 -4.14 5.82 -17.05
CA LEU A 29 -5.43 5.72 -17.75
C LEU A 29 -5.57 6.76 -18.86
N ALA A 30 -5.01 7.95 -18.69
CA ALA A 30 -4.97 8.97 -19.73
C ALA A 30 -4.01 8.61 -20.87
N THR A 31 -2.91 7.92 -20.58
CA THR A 31 -1.84 7.59 -21.56
C THR A 31 -2.13 6.30 -22.31
N LEU A 32 -2.53 5.23 -21.63
CA LEU A 32 -2.76 3.90 -22.22
C LEU A 32 -4.24 3.63 -22.54
N GLY A 33 -5.15 4.53 -22.13
CA GLY A 33 -6.58 4.32 -22.22
C GLY A 33 -7.08 3.38 -21.10
N THR A 34 -8.26 2.78 -21.32
CA THR A 34 -8.93 1.92 -20.32
C THR A 34 -8.97 0.45 -20.73
N THR A 35 -8.35 0.09 -21.85
CA THR A 35 -8.36 -1.29 -22.36
C THR A 35 -7.27 -2.11 -21.68
N PRO A 36 -7.60 -3.20 -20.96
CA PRO A 36 -6.60 -4.07 -20.34
C PRO A 36 -5.65 -4.66 -21.39
N GLY A 37 -4.37 -4.77 -21.03
CA GLY A 37 -3.33 -5.27 -21.93
C GLY A 37 -2.67 -4.20 -22.79
N ALA A 38 -3.17 -2.95 -22.81
CA ALA A 38 -2.46 -1.85 -23.43
C ALA A 38 -1.08 -1.70 -22.75
N SER A 39 -0.01 -1.65 -23.57
CA SER A 39 1.36 -1.69 -23.07
C SER A 39 2.28 -0.80 -23.88
N GLN A 40 3.21 -0.12 -23.20
CA GLN A 40 4.30 0.62 -23.85
C GLN A 40 5.63 0.43 -23.10
N PRO A 41 6.76 0.38 -23.83
CA PRO A 41 8.08 0.30 -23.21
C PRO A 41 8.45 1.62 -22.54
N VAL A 42 9.17 1.53 -21.41
CA VAL A 42 9.76 2.69 -20.71
C VAL A 42 11.27 2.69 -20.89
N PHE A 43 11.90 1.66 -20.36
CA PHE A 43 13.35 1.50 -20.44
C PHE A 43 13.75 0.03 -20.21
N GLY A 44 14.51 -0.57 -21.11
CA GLY A 44 14.97 -1.95 -20.97
C GLY A 44 13.84 -2.94 -20.73
N PRO A 45 13.85 -3.69 -19.61
CA PRO A 45 12.81 -4.67 -19.29
C PRO A 45 11.57 -4.05 -18.61
N LEU A 46 11.55 -2.75 -18.34
CA LEU A 46 10.44 -2.06 -17.69
C LEU A 46 9.40 -1.62 -18.73
N TYR A 47 8.16 -1.99 -18.51
CA TYR A 47 7.00 -1.59 -19.31
C TYR A 47 5.92 -0.96 -18.44
N LEU A 48 5.07 -0.15 -19.06
CA LEU A 48 3.78 0.23 -18.50
C LEU A 48 2.73 -0.62 -19.20
N THR A 49 2.10 -1.52 -18.45
CA THR A 49 1.08 -2.44 -18.99
C THR A 49 -0.17 -2.34 -18.13
N LEU A 50 -1.28 -1.87 -18.70
CA LEU A 50 -2.53 -1.72 -17.96
C LEU A 50 -3.14 -3.09 -17.63
N VAL A 51 -3.29 -3.37 -16.34
CA VAL A 51 -3.94 -4.56 -15.83
C VAL A 51 -5.11 -4.16 -14.90
N HIS A 52 -6.27 -4.75 -15.11
CA HIS A 52 -7.41 -4.64 -14.21
C HIS A 52 -7.35 -5.77 -13.18
N ASN A 53 -6.94 -5.44 -11.95
CA ASN A 53 -6.81 -6.40 -10.87
C ASN A 53 -8.12 -6.48 -10.05
N TYR A 54 -8.89 -7.53 -10.29
CA TYR A 54 -10.15 -7.77 -9.59
C TYR A 54 -9.96 -8.38 -8.18
N GLY A 55 -8.71 -8.70 -7.77
CA GLY A 55 -8.40 -9.37 -6.50
C GLY A 55 -8.74 -10.86 -6.54
N MET A 56 -8.06 -11.64 -5.69
CA MET A 56 -8.16 -13.10 -5.55
C MET A 56 -7.62 -13.91 -6.73
N SER A 57 -6.41 -14.39 -6.52
CA SER A 57 -5.67 -15.27 -7.45
C SER A 57 -6.28 -16.67 -7.58
N PHE A 58 -7.30 -17.03 -6.78
CA PHE A 58 -7.84 -18.39 -6.69
C PHE A 58 -9.12 -18.65 -7.50
N GLY A 59 -9.55 -17.74 -8.35
CA GLY A 59 -10.62 -18.00 -9.34
C GLY A 59 -12.07 -18.12 -8.81
N LEU A 60 -12.27 -18.43 -7.54
CA LEU A 60 -13.58 -18.79 -6.98
C LEU A 60 -14.60 -17.64 -6.94
N PHE A 61 -14.15 -16.37 -6.89
CA PHE A 61 -15.02 -15.20 -6.84
C PHE A 61 -14.52 -14.04 -7.72
N ARG A 62 -13.70 -14.35 -8.73
CA ARG A 62 -13.05 -13.34 -9.57
C ARG A 62 -14.09 -12.46 -10.28
N GLY A 63 -14.03 -11.16 -10.03
CA GLY A 63 -14.87 -10.17 -10.70
C GLY A 63 -16.31 -10.12 -10.19
N THR A 64 -16.66 -10.80 -9.10
CA THR A 64 -17.99 -10.69 -8.52
C THR A 64 -18.14 -9.44 -7.66
N GLU A 65 -19.34 -8.84 -7.66
CA GLU A 65 -19.68 -7.71 -6.80
C GLU A 65 -19.48 -8.04 -5.32
N LEU A 66 -19.81 -9.27 -4.92
CA LEU A 66 -19.61 -9.73 -3.54
C LEU A 66 -18.13 -9.70 -3.13
N ALA A 67 -17.23 -10.23 -3.97
CA ALA A 67 -15.80 -10.22 -3.69
C ALA A 67 -15.24 -8.79 -3.63
N ARG A 68 -15.67 -7.92 -4.54
CA ARG A 68 -15.30 -6.51 -4.53
C ARG A 68 -15.65 -5.84 -3.21
N TRP A 69 -16.92 -5.95 -2.80
CA TRP A 69 -17.39 -5.31 -1.57
C TRP A 69 -16.81 -5.94 -0.31
N ALA A 70 -16.62 -7.26 -0.28
CA ALA A 70 -15.95 -7.94 0.84
C ALA A 70 -14.52 -7.42 1.04
N LEU A 71 -13.73 -7.31 -0.04
CA LEU A 71 -12.38 -6.77 0.00
C LEU A 71 -12.37 -5.29 0.41
N THR A 72 -13.31 -4.50 -0.11
CA THR A 72 -13.42 -3.07 0.22
C THR A 72 -13.75 -2.87 1.70
N ILE A 73 -14.74 -3.57 2.23
CA ILE A 73 -15.17 -3.47 3.65
C ILE A 73 -14.06 -3.97 4.57
N PHE A 74 -13.44 -5.12 4.26
CA PHE A 74 -12.32 -5.63 5.03
C PHE A 74 -11.16 -4.63 5.07
N SER A 75 -10.79 -4.07 3.92
CA SER A 75 -9.71 -3.07 3.85
C SER A 75 -10.07 -1.78 4.57
N ALA A 76 -11.32 -1.35 4.55
CA ALA A 76 -11.77 -0.19 5.34
C ALA A 76 -11.59 -0.43 6.84
N ALA A 77 -11.94 -1.61 7.34
CA ALA A 77 -11.71 -1.99 8.73
C ALA A 77 -10.21 -2.01 9.09
N VAL A 78 -9.37 -2.55 8.20
CA VAL A 78 -7.90 -2.53 8.37
C VAL A 78 -7.38 -1.10 8.40
N VAL A 79 -7.77 -0.24 7.47
CA VAL A 79 -7.36 1.19 7.44
C VAL A 79 -7.74 1.89 8.74
N ILE A 80 -8.96 1.69 9.25
CA ILE A 80 -9.39 2.27 10.52
C ILE A 80 -8.52 1.77 11.67
N GLY A 81 -8.28 0.47 11.76
CA GLY A 81 -7.43 -0.12 12.80
C GLY A 81 -6.00 0.42 12.76
N LEU A 82 -5.40 0.49 11.58
CA LEU A 82 -4.05 1.04 11.39
C LEU A 82 -4.01 2.54 11.68
N ALA A 83 -5.03 3.30 11.31
CA ALA A 83 -5.12 4.72 11.62
C ALA A 83 -5.22 4.96 13.14
N VAL A 84 -6.02 4.15 13.85
CA VAL A 84 -6.08 4.21 15.32
C VAL A 84 -4.73 3.85 15.95
N TRP A 85 -4.02 2.87 15.40
CA TRP A 85 -2.68 2.51 15.86
C TRP A 85 -1.65 3.61 15.58
N ALA A 86 -1.67 4.19 14.39
CA ALA A 86 -0.77 5.28 13.98
C ALA A 86 -0.86 6.52 14.89
N ARG A 87 -2.02 6.77 15.54
CA ARG A 87 -2.18 7.86 16.53
C ARG A 87 -1.16 7.78 17.66
N LYS A 88 -0.70 6.57 18.01
CA LYS A 88 0.22 6.28 19.10
C LYS A 88 1.66 6.07 18.63
N ALA A 89 1.99 6.38 17.36
CA ALA A 89 3.33 6.17 16.83
C ALA A 89 4.35 7.00 17.65
N THR A 90 5.39 6.33 18.13
CA THR A 90 6.45 6.91 18.95
C THR A 90 7.82 6.82 18.30
N ARG A 91 7.93 6.06 17.19
CA ARG A 91 9.17 5.84 16.45
C ARG A 91 8.98 6.22 14.98
N PRO A 92 10.00 6.84 14.34
CA PRO A 92 9.88 7.30 12.95
C PRO A 92 9.61 6.19 11.95
N LEU A 93 10.27 5.03 12.08
CA LEU A 93 10.07 3.88 11.19
C LEU A 93 8.64 3.33 11.33
N MET A 94 8.13 3.25 12.55
CA MET A 94 6.74 2.87 12.80
C MET A 94 5.76 3.85 12.13
N ALA A 95 5.99 5.15 12.26
CA ALA A 95 5.13 6.17 11.65
C ALA A 95 5.16 6.07 10.11
N GLY A 96 6.35 5.93 9.53
CA GLY A 96 6.54 5.74 8.08
C GLY A 96 5.85 4.49 7.57
N GLY A 97 6.10 3.35 8.23
CA GLY A 97 5.52 2.07 7.86
C GLY A 97 3.99 2.07 7.91
N LEU A 98 3.41 2.55 9.01
CA LEU A 98 1.94 2.65 9.15
C LEU A 98 1.33 3.59 8.12
N GLY A 99 1.96 4.76 7.87
CA GLY A 99 1.48 5.71 6.87
C GLY A 99 1.41 5.11 5.47
N LEU A 100 2.47 4.40 5.05
CA LEU A 100 2.53 3.74 3.74
C LEU A 100 1.51 2.61 3.60
N ILE A 101 1.33 1.78 4.63
CA ILE A 101 0.35 0.68 4.58
C ILE A 101 -1.08 1.22 4.56
N ILE A 102 -1.38 2.26 5.35
CA ILE A 102 -2.68 2.94 5.31
C ILE A 102 -2.94 3.47 3.89
N ALA A 103 -1.95 4.13 3.28
CA ALA A 103 -2.08 4.67 1.93
C ALA A 103 -2.41 3.58 0.90
N ALA A 104 -1.68 2.47 0.94
CA ALA A 104 -1.86 1.37 0.01
C ALA A 104 -3.23 0.71 0.13
N ALA A 105 -3.66 0.41 1.35
CA ALA A 105 -4.97 -0.18 1.59
C ALA A 105 -6.11 0.79 1.19
N PHE A 106 -5.94 2.08 1.43
CA PHE A 106 -6.93 3.09 1.07
C PHE A 106 -6.98 3.31 -0.46
N GLY A 107 -5.84 3.49 -1.13
CA GLY A 107 -5.75 3.73 -2.57
C GLY A 107 -6.32 2.55 -3.37
N ASN A 108 -5.76 1.36 -3.18
CA ASN A 108 -6.13 0.18 -3.95
C ASN A 108 -7.54 -0.34 -3.61
N ASN A 109 -7.87 -0.49 -2.35
CA ASN A 109 -9.07 -1.24 -1.98
C ASN A 109 -10.28 -0.35 -1.69
N LEU A 110 -10.11 0.93 -1.37
CA LEU A 110 -11.24 1.84 -1.23
C LEU A 110 -11.41 2.67 -2.50
N ILE A 111 -10.44 3.49 -2.88
CA ILE A 111 -10.61 4.41 -4.02
C ILE A 111 -10.83 3.64 -5.31
N ASP A 112 -9.90 2.75 -5.69
CA ASP A 112 -9.96 2.08 -6.99
C ASP A 112 -11.17 1.16 -7.11
N ARG A 113 -11.42 0.32 -6.08
CA ARG A 113 -12.54 -0.63 -6.12
C ARG A 113 -13.91 0.03 -6.06
N ILE A 114 -14.05 1.16 -5.37
CA ILE A 114 -15.29 1.92 -5.37
C ILE A 114 -15.49 2.62 -6.72
N ARG A 115 -14.41 3.22 -7.28
CA ARG A 115 -14.47 4.04 -8.48
C ARG A 115 -14.53 3.22 -9.77
N TYR A 116 -13.71 2.18 -9.87
CA TYR A 116 -13.51 1.40 -11.10
C TYR A 116 -14.03 -0.03 -11.00
N GLY A 117 -14.25 -0.57 -9.79
CA GLY A 117 -14.59 -1.99 -9.59
C GLY A 117 -13.38 -2.93 -9.58
N TYR A 118 -12.18 -2.42 -9.87
CA TYR A 118 -10.90 -3.15 -9.91
C TYR A 118 -9.78 -2.22 -9.43
N VAL A 119 -8.61 -2.79 -9.15
CA VAL A 119 -7.39 -2.03 -8.88
C VAL A 119 -6.63 -1.82 -10.19
N VAL A 120 -6.11 -0.60 -10.39
CA VAL A 120 -5.33 -0.23 -11.58
C VAL A 120 -3.86 -0.58 -11.34
N ASP A 121 -3.36 -1.64 -11.99
CA ASP A 121 -1.96 -2.03 -11.97
C ASP A 121 -1.30 -1.69 -13.32
N PHE A 122 -0.02 -1.29 -13.28
CA PHE A 122 0.62 -0.80 -14.50
C PHE A 122 2.16 -0.90 -14.55
N ILE A 123 2.85 -1.10 -13.43
CA ILE A 123 4.32 -1.26 -13.40
C ILE A 123 4.62 -2.71 -13.74
N ASP A 124 5.06 -2.94 -14.97
CA ASP A 124 5.30 -4.27 -15.51
C ASP A 124 6.80 -4.56 -15.61
N VAL A 125 7.26 -5.45 -14.73
CA VAL A 125 8.62 -5.97 -14.70
C VAL A 125 8.69 -7.46 -15.05
N SER A 126 7.67 -7.98 -15.73
CA SER A 126 7.57 -9.42 -16.06
C SER A 126 8.76 -9.95 -16.85
N ARG A 127 9.43 -9.09 -17.61
CA ARG A 127 10.66 -9.42 -18.34
C ARG A 127 11.90 -9.61 -17.46
N LEU A 128 11.81 -9.26 -16.16
CA LEU A 128 12.84 -9.58 -15.17
C LEU A 128 12.56 -10.90 -14.43
N HIS A 129 11.75 -11.81 -15.02
CA HIS A 129 11.31 -13.07 -14.41
C HIS A 129 10.43 -12.88 -13.16
N PHE A 130 9.84 -11.70 -12.99
CA PHE A 130 8.88 -11.38 -11.94
C PHE A 130 7.50 -11.19 -12.59
N PRO A 131 6.63 -12.21 -12.60
CA PRO A 131 5.44 -12.26 -13.47
C PRO A 131 4.28 -11.35 -13.02
N TRP A 132 4.53 -10.38 -12.16
CA TRP A 132 3.52 -9.52 -11.60
C TRP A 132 3.59 -8.11 -12.16
N VAL A 133 2.41 -7.55 -12.44
CA VAL A 133 2.22 -6.12 -12.68
C VAL A 133 1.65 -5.52 -11.40
N PHE A 134 2.18 -4.38 -10.96
CA PHE A 134 1.81 -3.74 -9.70
C PHE A 134 1.72 -2.22 -9.87
N ASN A 135 1.44 -1.48 -8.80
CA ASN A 135 1.27 -0.04 -8.79
C ASN A 135 2.06 0.64 -7.65
N VAL A 136 1.89 1.96 -7.51
CA VAL A 136 2.58 2.75 -6.47
C VAL A 136 2.13 2.32 -5.07
N ALA A 137 0.85 2.01 -4.87
CA ALA A 137 0.34 1.55 -3.58
C ALA A 137 0.93 0.18 -3.18
N ASP A 138 1.16 -0.74 -4.13
CA ASP A 138 1.80 -2.03 -3.85
C ASP A 138 3.27 -1.86 -3.43
N SER A 139 3.97 -0.91 -4.06
CA SER A 139 5.31 -0.51 -3.62
C SER A 139 5.29 0.11 -2.23
N ALA A 140 4.29 0.93 -1.93
CA ALA A 140 4.13 1.56 -0.63
C ALA A 140 3.86 0.53 0.48
N ILE A 141 2.98 -0.47 0.26
CA ILE A 141 2.74 -1.52 1.27
C ILE A 141 3.98 -2.34 1.52
N THR A 142 4.73 -2.71 0.48
CA THR A 142 5.97 -3.47 0.59
C THR A 142 7.00 -2.70 1.42
N LEU A 143 7.24 -1.44 1.08
CA LEU A 143 8.15 -0.58 1.84
C LEU A 143 7.66 -0.37 3.28
N GLY A 144 6.36 -0.17 3.47
CA GLY A 144 5.74 0.00 4.77
C GLY A 144 5.95 -1.20 5.70
N VAL A 145 5.76 -2.41 5.17
CA VAL A 145 6.03 -3.66 5.90
C VAL A 145 7.51 -3.79 6.24
N CYS A 146 8.41 -3.51 5.30
CA CYS A 146 9.86 -3.51 5.56
C CYS A 146 10.25 -2.55 6.68
N LEU A 147 9.67 -1.33 6.70
CA LEU A 147 9.93 -0.36 7.77
C LEU A 147 9.43 -0.84 9.13
N LEU A 148 8.26 -1.47 9.20
CA LEU A 148 7.74 -2.01 10.46
C LEU A 148 8.58 -3.19 10.97
N LEU A 149 9.02 -4.07 10.08
CA LEU A 149 9.91 -5.17 10.43
C LEU A 149 11.25 -4.64 10.96
N LEU A 150 11.84 -3.68 10.27
CA LEU A 150 13.09 -3.04 10.71
C LEU A 150 12.91 -2.34 12.06
N ASP A 151 11.80 -1.62 12.26
CA ASP A 151 11.47 -0.98 13.53
C ASP A 151 11.36 -2.00 14.68
N SER A 152 10.78 -3.17 14.41
CA SER A 152 10.67 -4.26 15.40
C SER A 152 12.06 -4.80 15.77
N LEU A 153 12.89 -5.15 14.78
CA LEU A 153 14.23 -5.70 15.00
C LEU A 153 15.12 -4.75 15.81
N LEU A 154 15.17 -3.47 15.43
CA LEU A 154 15.95 -2.45 16.14
C LEU A 154 15.45 -2.18 17.57
N SER A 155 14.15 -2.42 17.81
CA SER A 155 13.57 -2.23 19.14
C SER A 155 13.86 -3.41 20.08
N GLU A 156 13.91 -4.62 19.56
CA GLU A 156 14.33 -5.81 20.30
C GLU A 156 15.80 -5.77 20.68
N GLU A 157 16.67 -5.38 19.73
CA GLU A 157 18.11 -5.24 19.98
C GLU A 157 18.40 -4.28 21.15
N LYS A 158 17.70 -3.14 21.18
CA LYS A 158 17.83 -2.18 22.29
C LYS A 158 17.37 -2.75 23.65
N LYS A 159 16.34 -3.60 23.67
CA LYS A 159 15.89 -4.26 24.91
C LYS A 159 16.90 -5.27 25.43
N ILE A 160 17.53 -6.02 24.53
CA ILE A 160 18.55 -7.02 24.88
C ILE A 160 19.84 -6.34 25.37
N ALA A 161 20.25 -5.24 24.72
CA ALA A 161 21.44 -4.49 25.08
C ALA A 161 21.33 -3.73 26.42
N HIS A 162 20.09 -3.46 26.91
CA HIS A 162 19.83 -2.76 28.17
C HIS A 162 18.73 -3.48 28.94
N PRO A 163 18.98 -4.68 29.51
CA PRO A 163 17.96 -5.47 30.22
C PRO A 163 17.49 -4.82 31.54
N ASP A 164 18.27 -3.87 32.10
CA ASP A 164 18.03 -3.28 33.43
C ASP A 164 17.33 -1.90 33.40
N GLY A 165 16.40 -1.68 32.46
CA GLY A 165 15.57 -0.48 32.41
C GLY A 165 14.56 -0.32 33.57
N HIS A 166 14.77 -1.04 34.69
CA HIS A 166 14.09 -0.84 35.97
C HIS A 166 15.13 -0.54 37.04
N GLY A 167 15.50 0.72 37.18
CA GLY A 167 16.45 1.15 38.19
C GLY A 167 16.37 2.63 38.48
N LEU A 168 15.67 2.93 39.60
CA LEU A 168 15.67 4.14 40.43
C LEU A 168 14.81 5.29 39.92
#